data_c9abd5d3af4af582e2327554ead2e240
#
_entry.id   c9abd5d3af4af582e2327554ead2e240
#
_cell.length_a   1.000
_cell.length_b   1.000
_cell.length_c   1.000
_cell.angle_alpha   90.00
_cell.angle_beta   90.00
_cell.angle_gamma   90.00
#
_symmetry.space_group_name_H-M   'P 1'
#
loop_
_entity.id
_entity.type
_entity.pdbx_description
1 polymer ?
#
loop_
_entity_poly.entity_id
_entity_poly.type
_entity_poly.pdbx_seq_one_letter_code
_entity_poly.pdbx_strand_id
1 'polypeptide(L)'
;YVRMSTDHQKYSTENQEDAIREYAQRRNIEIIATYADQGKSGLDIGGREALQRLIADVENKRAEFSVILVLDVTRWGRFQDADESAYYEYVCRRSGIDVQYVAEQFENDGSPVSTIVKGVKRAMAGEYSRELSAKVFAGQCRLIEKGYRQGGPAGYGLRRMLIDEQGNDKGTLKRGEHKSLQTDRVILVPGPEEEIETVRWIYRCFVDNRMNESEIADQLNSQGIT
;
A
#
# COMPACT_ATOMS: atom_id res chain seq x y z
N TYR A 1 4.02 -17.12 9.44
CA TYR A 1 3.34 -15.88 9.01
C TYR A 1 3.88 -15.44 7.64
N VAL A 2 2.96 -15.11 6.73
CA VAL A 2 3.25 -14.62 5.37
C VAL A 2 2.53 -13.29 5.10
N ARG A 3 3.13 -12.41 4.28
CA ARG A 3 2.56 -11.10 3.96
C ARG A 3 2.86 -10.67 2.52
N MET A 4 1.88 -10.10 1.89
CA MET A 4 1.96 -9.53 0.55
C MET A 4 1.47 -8.08 0.53
N SER A 5 2.13 -7.19 -0.22
CA SER A 5 1.80 -5.76 -0.25
C SER A 5 0.79 -5.36 -1.33
N THR A 6 0.56 -6.21 -2.35
CA THR A 6 -0.40 -5.96 -3.45
C THR A 6 -0.94 -7.27 -4.00
N ASP A 7 -2.21 -7.28 -4.46
CA ASP A 7 -2.87 -8.47 -5.02
C ASP A 7 -2.21 -9.01 -6.30
N HIS A 8 -1.42 -8.17 -7.00
CA HIS A 8 -0.67 -8.57 -8.19
C HIS A 8 0.60 -9.40 -7.90
N GLN A 9 0.94 -9.59 -6.62
CA GLN A 9 2.13 -10.35 -6.20
C GLN A 9 1.78 -11.75 -5.64
N LYS A 10 0.72 -12.39 -6.15
CA LYS A 10 0.27 -13.72 -5.68
C LYS A 10 1.41 -14.76 -5.63
N TYR A 11 2.27 -14.78 -6.65
CA TYR A 11 3.48 -15.61 -6.67
C TYR A 11 4.46 -15.34 -5.52
N SER A 12 4.45 -14.12 -4.97
CA SER A 12 5.33 -13.75 -3.84
C SER A 12 4.92 -14.44 -2.53
N THR A 13 3.64 -14.75 -2.32
CA THR A 13 3.17 -15.44 -1.12
C THR A 13 3.45 -16.94 -1.21
N GLU A 14 3.20 -17.54 -2.37
CA GLU A 14 3.53 -18.94 -2.65
C GLU A 14 5.03 -19.20 -2.45
N ASN A 15 5.89 -18.35 -3.02
CA ASN A 15 7.35 -18.45 -2.83
C ASN A 15 7.77 -18.31 -1.35
N GLN A 16 7.09 -17.44 -0.56
CA GLN A 16 7.35 -17.34 0.87
C GLN A 16 6.95 -18.63 1.60
N GLU A 17 5.79 -19.17 1.28
CA GLU A 17 5.32 -20.43 1.88
C GLU A 17 6.23 -21.60 1.54
N ASP A 18 6.69 -21.70 0.29
CA ASP A 18 7.60 -22.76 -0.14
C ASP A 18 8.94 -22.68 0.60
N ALA A 19 9.53 -21.49 0.70
CA ALA A 19 10.76 -21.29 1.47
C ALA A 19 10.58 -21.65 2.96
N ILE A 20 9.44 -21.28 3.55
CA ILE A 20 9.11 -21.61 4.94
C ILE A 20 8.91 -23.13 5.12
N ARG A 21 8.20 -23.79 4.18
CA ARG A 21 8.01 -25.26 4.23
C ARG A 21 9.33 -26.01 4.10
N GLU A 22 10.20 -25.59 3.18
CA GLU A 22 11.52 -26.20 3.02
C GLU A 22 12.39 -26.02 4.27
N TYR A 23 12.37 -24.85 4.89
CA TYR A 23 13.06 -24.59 6.14
C TYR A 23 12.53 -25.48 7.28
N ALA A 24 11.21 -25.56 7.41
CA ALA A 24 10.53 -26.38 8.41
C ALA A 24 10.89 -27.87 8.27
N GLN A 25 10.86 -28.40 7.04
CA GLN A 25 11.27 -29.79 6.75
C GLN A 25 12.71 -30.08 7.16
N ARG A 26 13.64 -29.18 6.81
CA ARG A 26 15.05 -29.35 7.15
C ARG A 26 15.32 -29.35 8.67
N ARG A 27 14.45 -28.72 9.45
CA ARG A 27 14.58 -28.61 10.92
C ARG A 27 13.60 -29.47 11.71
N ASN A 28 12.83 -30.34 11.04
CA ASN A 28 11.78 -31.18 11.65
C ASN A 28 10.75 -30.36 12.43
N ILE A 29 10.32 -29.20 11.88
CA ILE A 29 9.28 -28.36 12.44
C ILE A 29 7.96 -28.66 11.73
N GLU A 30 6.92 -28.97 12.48
CA GLU A 30 5.56 -29.13 11.95
C GLU A 30 4.85 -27.78 11.87
N ILE A 31 4.27 -27.46 10.70
CA ILE A 31 3.48 -26.23 10.50
C ILE A 31 2.02 -26.53 10.82
N ILE A 32 1.54 -26.09 11.97
CA ILE A 32 0.18 -26.34 12.47
C ILE A 32 -0.81 -25.23 12.08
N ALA A 33 -0.34 -24.02 11.78
CA ALA A 33 -1.21 -22.90 11.41
C ALA A 33 -0.49 -21.94 10.46
N THR A 34 -1.26 -21.26 9.62
CA THR A 34 -0.77 -20.19 8.73
C THR A 34 -1.55 -18.90 8.95
N TYR A 35 -0.85 -17.81 9.21
CA TYR A 35 -1.40 -16.46 9.28
C TYR A 35 -0.95 -15.69 8.05
N ALA A 36 -1.89 -15.23 7.22
CA ALA A 36 -1.60 -14.60 5.95
C ALA A 36 -2.30 -13.23 5.81
N ASP A 37 -1.53 -12.17 5.59
CA ASP A 37 -2.04 -10.85 5.23
C ASP A 37 -1.82 -10.60 3.74
N GLN A 38 -2.91 -10.53 2.99
CA GLN A 38 -2.90 -10.30 1.55
C GLN A 38 -3.24 -8.83 1.24
N GLY A 39 -2.49 -8.24 0.29
CA GLY A 39 -2.75 -6.88 -0.19
C GLY A 39 -2.53 -5.76 0.84
N LYS A 40 -1.76 -6.01 1.90
CA LYS A 40 -1.59 -5.08 3.01
C LYS A 40 -0.16 -4.55 3.14
N SER A 41 -0.05 -3.23 3.35
CA SER A 41 1.25 -2.59 3.66
C SER A 41 1.84 -3.16 4.96
N GLY A 42 3.16 -3.18 5.07
CA GLY A 42 3.85 -3.55 6.30
C GLY A 42 4.21 -2.35 7.19
N LEU A 43 3.67 -1.15 6.91
CA LEU A 43 4.07 0.09 7.57
C LEU A 43 3.40 0.30 8.93
N ASP A 44 2.24 -0.28 9.16
CA ASP A 44 1.52 -0.27 10.44
C ASP A 44 0.81 -1.61 10.66
N ILE A 45 0.34 -1.85 11.89
CA ILE A 45 -0.41 -3.06 12.26
C ILE A 45 -1.90 -2.95 11.91
N GLY A 46 -2.44 -1.75 11.75
CA GLY A 46 -3.88 -1.50 11.61
C GLY A 46 -4.53 -2.20 10.41
N GLY A 47 -3.75 -2.40 9.33
CA GLY A 47 -4.20 -3.13 8.15
C GLY A 47 -3.81 -4.61 8.12
N ARG A 48 -3.23 -5.18 9.18
CA ARG A 48 -2.66 -6.54 9.21
C ARG A 48 -3.44 -7.45 10.16
N GLU A 49 -4.65 -7.80 9.76
CA GLU A 49 -5.58 -8.57 10.59
C GLU A 49 -5.05 -9.95 11.00
N ALA A 50 -4.27 -10.60 10.13
CA ALA A 50 -3.68 -11.89 10.46
C ALA A 50 -2.54 -11.75 11.48
N LEU A 51 -1.72 -10.70 11.38
CA LEU A 51 -0.72 -10.42 12.42
C LEU A 51 -1.36 -10.05 13.75
N GLN A 52 -2.41 -9.21 13.73
CA GLN A 52 -3.15 -8.87 14.95
C GLN A 52 -3.71 -10.12 15.63
N ARG A 53 -4.32 -11.03 14.87
CA ARG A 53 -4.82 -12.32 15.40
C ARG A 53 -3.69 -13.17 15.97
N LEU A 54 -2.56 -13.28 15.26
CA LEU A 54 -1.39 -14.01 15.73
C LEU A 54 -0.88 -13.46 17.08
N ILE A 55 -0.72 -12.14 17.20
CA ILE A 55 -0.28 -11.51 18.45
C ILE A 55 -1.33 -11.71 19.56
N ALA A 56 -2.62 -11.55 19.26
CA ALA A 56 -3.69 -11.79 20.23
C ALA A 56 -3.73 -13.26 20.71
N ASP A 57 -3.47 -14.24 19.84
CA ASP A 57 -3.39 -15.64 20.23
C ASP A 57 -2.18 -15.90 21.14
N VAL A 58 -1.05 -15.24 20.89
CA VAL A 58 0.14 -15.30 21.75
C VAL A 58 -0.13 -14.68 23.12
N GLU A 59 -0.67 -13.44 23.17
CA GLU A 59 -0.94 -12.72 24.42
C GLU A 59 -1.97 -13.43 25.29
N ASN A 60 -3.02 -13.98 24.67
CA ASN A 60 -4.09 -14.70 25.37
C ASN A 60 -3.74 -16.17 25.68
N LYS A 61 -2.50 -16.58 25.41
CA LYS A 61 -2.02 -17.97 25.60
C LYS A 61 -2.86 -19.03 24.86
N ARG A 62 -3.41 -18.66 23.71
CA ARG A 62 -4.15 -19.56 22.81
C ARG A 62 -3.26 -20.18 21.73
N ALA A 63 -2.01 -19.73 21.63
CA ALA A 63 -1.03 -20.25 20.68
C ALA A 63 -0.62 -21.68 21.09
N GLU A 64 -0.87 -22.64 20.21
CA GLU A 64 -0.46 -24.05 20.40
C GLU A 64 0.90 -24.34 19.74
N PHE A 65 1.65 -23.31 19.39
CA PHE A 65 2.96 -23.38 18.74
C PHE A 65 4.05 -22.69 19.60
N SER A 66 5.28 -23.15 19.46
CA SER A 66 6.47 -22.59 20.14
C SER A 66 7.34 -21.73 19.23
N VAL A 67 7.10 -21.76 17.91
CA VAL A 67 7.92 -21.05 16.91
C VAL A 67 7.01 -20.40 15.88
N ILE A 68 7.35 -19.15 15.50
CA ILE A 68 6.76 -18.44 14.38
C ILE A 68 7.82 -18.35 13.27
N LEU A 69 7.52 -18.91 12.10
CA LEU A 69 8.36 -18.82 10.92
C LEU A 69 7.92 -17.65 10.03
N VAL A 70 8.87 -16.81 9.64
CA VAL A 70 8.68 -15.67 8.75
C VAL A 70 9.79 -15.65 7.72
N LEU A 71 9.52 -15.20 6.49
CA LEU A 71 10.54 -15.20 5.45
C LEU A 71 11.75 -14.34 5.86
N ASP A 72 11.53 -13.08 6.19
CA ASP A 72 12.58 -12.12 6.56
C ASP A 72 12.07 -11.05 7.53
N VAL A 73 12.98 -10.22 8.05
CA VAL A 73 12.64 -9.11 8.97
C VAL A 73 11.63 -8.12 8.35
N THR A 74 11.67 -7.91 7.03
CA THR A 74 10.76 -6.97 6.36
C THR A 74 9.35 -7.52 6.19
N ARG A 75 9.19 -8.86 6.17
CA ARG A 75 7.88 -9.54 6.16
C ARG A 75 7.25 -9.54 7.55
N TRP A 76 8.06 -9.68 8.60
CA TRP A 76 7.60 -9.46 9.97
C TRP A 76 7.04 -8.07 10.15
N GLY A 77 7.81 -7.01 9.80
CA GLY A 77 7.32 -5.64 9.83
C GLY A 77 8.29 -4.63 9.26
N ARG A 78 7.82 -3.83 8.31
CA ARG A 78 8.46 -2.59 7.85
C ARG A 78 7.80 -1.40 8.53
N PHE A 79 7.59 -1.48 9.84
CA PHE A 79 6.98 -0.40 10.59
C PHE A 79 7.79 0.90 10.43
N GLN A 80 7.11 2.02 10.45
CA GLN A 80 7.77 3.34 10.42
C GLN A 80 8.65 3.53 11.65
N ASP A 81 8.24 2.95 12.78
CA ASP A 81 9.03 2.83 13.98
C ASP A 81 9.64 1.42 14.08
N ALA A 82 10.99 1.37 14.11
CA ALA A 82 11.72 0.11 14.24
C ALA A 82 11.43 -0.60 15.57
N ASP A 83 11.07 0.17 16.61
CA ASP A 83 10.77 -0.36 17.93
C ASP A 83 9.43 -1.12 17.95
N GLU A 84 8.47 -0.75 17.11
CA GLU A 84 7.20 -1.47 16.98
C GLU A 84 7.42 -2.93 16.54
N SER A 85 8.29 -3.16 15.55
CA SER A 85 8.68 -4.51 15.12
C SER A 85 9.37 -5.29 16.23
N ALA A 86 10.22 -4.60 17.02
CA ALA A 86 10.91 -5.21 18.16
C ALA A 86 9.92 -5.54 19.29
N TYR A 87 8.93 -4.70 19.52
CA TYR A 87 7.89 -4.92 20.53
C TYR A 87 7.10 -6.21 20.27
N TYR A 88 6.60 -6.42 19.05
CA TYR A 88 5.84 -7.65 18.74
C TYR A 88 6.72 -8.91 18.84
N GLU A 89 7.98 -8.83 18.44
CA GLU A 89 8.91 -9.95 18.67
C GLU A 89 9.17 -10.20 20.16
N TYR A 90 9.26 -9.13 20.96
CA TYR A 90 9.39 -9.23 22.42
C TYR A 90 8.17 -9.88 23.07
N VAL A 91 6.94 -9.51 22.64
CA VAL A 91 5.70 -10.12 23.13
C VAL A 91 5.69 -11.63 22.88
N CYS A 92 6.08 -12.09 21.68
CA CYS A 92 6.20 -13.50 21.35
C CYS A 92 7.21 -14.19 22.26
N ARG A 93 8.42 -13.64 22.38
CA ARG A 93 9.50 -14.21 23.21
C ARG A 93 9.11 -14.30 24.69
N ARG A 94 8.47 -13.27 25.24
CA ARG A 94 7.98 -13.25 26.61
C ARG A 94 6.95 -14.38 26.88
N SER A 95 6.21 -14.77 25.86
CA SER A 95 5.25 -15.88 25.91
C SER A 95 5.89 -17.26 25.63
N GLY A 96 7.23 -17.33 25.49
CA GLY A 96 7.95 -18.56 25.19
C GLY A 96 7.90 -18.98 23.72
N ILE A 97 7.57 -18.06 22.80
CA ILE A 97 7.45 -18.31 21.37
C ILE A 97 8.56 -17.58 20.62
N ASP A 98 9.40 -18.33 19.90
CA ASP A 98 10.49 -17.78 19.13
C ASP A 98 10.03 -17.35 17.73
N VAL A 99 10.55 -16.19 17.25
CA VAL A 99 10.37 -15.77 15.86
C VAL A 99 11.63 -16.09 15.07
N GLN A 100 11.52 -16.90 14.03
CA GLN A 100 12.63 -17.29 13.16
C GLN A 100 12.45 -16.74 11.75
N TYR A 101 13.54 -16.19 11.20
CA TYR A 101 13.59 -15.59 9.87
C TYR A 101 14.28 -16.55 8.90
N VAL A 102 13.51 -17.21 8.02
CA VAL A 102 13.98 -18.36 7.24
C VAL A 102 14.96 -18.01 6.12
N ALA A 103 14.89 -16.80 5.58
CA ALA A 103 15.76 -16.31 4.50
C ALA A 103 16.93 -15.46 5.01
N GLU A 104 17.04 -15.26 6.33
CA GLU A 104 18.14 -14.48 6.91
C GLU A 104 19.38 -15.35 7.16
N GLN A 105 20.56 -14.73 7.03
CA GLN A 105 21.85 -15.42 7.25
C GLN A 105 22.29 -15.41 8.72
N PHE A 106 21.45 -14.95 9.63
CA PHE A 106 21.72 -14.97 11.08
C PHE A 106 20.64 -15.78 11.80
N GLU A 107 21.01 -16.44 12.86
CA GLU A 107 20.05 -17.07 13.77
C GLU A 107 19.50 -16.04 14.75
N ASN A 108 18.18 -16.06 14.98
CA ASN A 108 17.53 -15.18 15.93
C ASN A 108 17.63 -15.75 17.36
N ASP A 109 18.86 -15.94 17.82
CA ASP A 109 19.23 -16.59 19.10
C ASP A 109 19.27 -15.63 20.30
N GLY A 110 18.96 -14.34 20.07
CA GLY A 110 19.03 -13.29 21.10
C GLY A 110 20.44 -12.81 21.41
N SER A 111 21.46 -13.26 20.65
CA SER A 111 22.85 -12.78 20.81
C SER A 111 22.95 -11.27 20.52
N PRO A 112 23.97 -10.57 21.06
CA PRO A 112 24.19 -9.15 20.72
C PRO A 112 24.34 -8.91 19.23
N VAL A 113 24.97 -9.82 18.50
CA VAL A 113 25.17 -9.73 17.05
C VAL A 113 23.83 -9.80 16.32
N SER A 114 23.01 -10.81 16.62
CA SER A 114 21.68 -10.94 16.01
C SER A 114 20.79 -9.72 16.31
N THR A 115 20.89 -9.17 17.50
CA THR A 115 20.14 -7.97 17.90
C THR A 115 20.58 -6.74 17.11
N ILE A 116 21.87 -6.51 16.92
CA ILE A 116 22.40 -5.40 16.12
C ILE A 116 21.97 -5.55 14.65
N VAL A 117 22.16 -6.74 14.06
CA VAL A 117 21.82 -7.00 12.66
C VAL A 117 20.32 -6.77 12.42
N LYS A 118 19.46 -7.25 13.32
CA LYS A 118 18.00 -6.99 13.23
C LYS A 118 17.67 -5.51 13.34
N GLY A 119 18.28 -4.79 14.26
CA GLY A 119 18.10 -3.35 14.43
C GLY A 119 18.43 -2.58 13.16
N VAL A 120 19.58 -2.86 12.55
CA VAL A 120 19.99 -2.27 11.29
C VAL A 120 19.00 -2.60 10.16
N LYS A 121 18.59 -3.86 10.01
CA LYS A 121 17.63 -4.28 8.99
C LYS A 121 16.26 -3.60 9.15
N ARG A 122 15.76 -3.46 10.37
CA ARG A 122 14.51 -2.75 10.68
C ARG A 122 14.60 -1.27 10.30
N ALA A 123 15.68 -0.60 10.71
CA ALA A 123 15.92 0.80 10.38
C ALA A 123 16.01 1.02 8.86
N MET A 124 16.77 0.19 8.16
CA MET A 124 16.88 0.24 6.70
C MET A 124 15.54 0.01 5.99
N ALA A 125 14.72 -0.92 6.48
CA ALA A 125 13.42 -1.22 5.89
C ALA A 125 12.44 -0.03 6.01
N GLY A 126 12.45 0.67 7.14
CA GLY A 126 11.69 1.90 7.37
C GLY A 126 12.18 3.05 6.49
N GLU A 127 13.49 3.27 6.45
CA GLU A 127 14.09 4.37 5.69
C GLU A 127 13.91 4.20 4.18
N TYR A 128 14.07 2.98 3.65
CA TYR A 128 13.80 2.69 2.24
C TYR A 128 12.37 3.08 1.84
N SER A 129 11.39 2.83 2.69
CA SER A 129 9.99 3.21 2.43
C SER A 129 9.80 4.73 2.41
N ARG A 130 10.46 5.47 3.31
CA ARG A 130 10.44 6.95 3.34
C ARG A 130 11.09 7.55 2.09
N GLU A 131 12.29 7.08 1.75
CA GLU A 131 13.00 7.54 0.54
C GLU A 131 12.19 7.29 -0.73
N LEU A 132 11.62 6.08 -0.87
CA LEU A 132 10.79 5.73 -2.02
C LEU A 132 9.58 6.65 -2.10
N SER A 133 8.89 6.88 -1.00
CA SER A 133 7.73 7.79 -0.94
C SER A 133 8.11 9.21 -1.34
N ALA A 134 9.22 9.74 -0.83
CA ALA A 134 9.71 11.07 -1.17
C ALA A 134 10.08 11.19 -2.66
N LYS A 135 10.78 10.18 -3.21
CA LYS A 135 11.15 10.14 -4.62
C LYS A 135 9.94 10.06 -5.55
N VAL A 136 8.95 9.21 -5.18
CA VAL A 136 7.69 9.09 -5.95
C VAL A 136 6.91 10.39 -5.90
N PHE A 137 6.77 11.00 -4.73
CA PHE A 137 6.07 12.28 -4.57
C PHE A 137 6.73 13.39 -5.39
N ALA A 138 8.06 13.55 -5.28
CA ALA A 138 8.79 14.53 -6.08
C ALA A 138 8.64 14.29 -7.59
N GLY A 139 8.66 13.02 -8.02
CA GLY A 139 8.42 12.65 -9.42
C GLY A 139 7.02 13.00 -9.90
N GLN A 140 5.99 12.76 -9.07
CA GLN A 140 4.61 13.13 -9.37
C GLN A 140 4.42 14.66 -9.45
N CYS A 141 4.96 15.41 -8.48
CA CYS A 141 4.93 16.89 -8.50
C CYS A 141 5.54 17.43 -9.80
N ARG A 142 6.73 16.94 -10.18
CA ARG A 142 7.38 17.35 -11.42
C ARG A 142 6.55 17.08 -12.68
N LEU A 143 5.81 15.99 -12.70
CA LEU A 143 4.92 15.67 -13.82
C LEU A 143 3.67 16.55 -13.83
N ILE A 144 3.13 16.88 -12.66
CA ILE A 144 2.01 17.83 -12.52
C ILE A 144 2.42 19.23 -12.95
N GLU A 145 3.60 19.73 -12.54
CA GLU A 145 4.17 21.02 -12.97
C GLU A 145 4.32 21.12 -14.49
N LYS A 146 4.57 19.98 -15.16
CA LYS A 146 4.58 19.89 -16.63
C LYS A 146 3.20 19.78 -17.28
N GLY A 147 2.11 19.86 -16.49
CA GLY A 147 0.74 19.78 -16.97
C GLY A 147 0.20 18.36 -17.14
N TYR A 148 0.94 17.33 -16.70
CA TYR A 148 0.50 15.94 -16.83
C TYR A 148 -0.33 15.49 -15.62
N ARG A 149 -1.46 14.87 -15.89
CA ARG A 149 -2.33 14.31 -14.84
C ARG A 149 -1.70 13.09 -14.18
N GLN A 150 -1.63 13.09 -12.85
CA GLN A 150 -1.12 11.98 -12.06
C GLN A 150 -2.27 11.31 -11.29
N GLY A 151 -2.74 10.17 -11.80
CA GLY A 151 -3.77 9.36 -11.16
C GLY A 151 -5.17 9.97 -11.08
N GLY A 152 -6.12 9.16 -10.65
CA GLY A 152 -7.51 9.55 -10.43
C GLY A 152 -8.34 9.75 -11.70
N PRO A 153 -9.69 9.78 -11.57
CA PRO A 153 -10.58 10.12 -12.66
C PRO A 153 -10.48 11.61 -13.02
N ALA A 154 -10.95 11.97 -14.19
CA ALA A 154 -11.22 13.36 -14.51
C ALA A 154 -12.41 13.85 -13.66
N GLY A 155 -12.42 15.14 -13.30
CA GLY A 155 -13.60 15.79 -12.73
C GLY A 155 -14.70 15.95 -13.78
N TYR A 156 -15.92 16.26 -13.32
CA TYR A 156 -17.04 16.62 -14.19
C TYR A 156 -16.65 17.79 -15.10
N GLY A 157 -17.04 17.76 -16.37
CA GLY A 157 -16.63 18.73 -17.38
C GLY A 157 -15.25 18.52 -17.98
N LEU A 158 -14.49 17.49 -17.53
CA LEU A 158 -13.14 17.20 -18.02
C LEU A 158 -13.04 15.75 -18.53
N ARG A 159 -12.07 15.53 -19.43
CA ARG A 159 -11.73 14.19 -19.94
C ARG A 159 -10.22 13.96 -19.80
N ARG A 160 -9.82 12.69 -19.65
CA ARG A 160 -8.42 12.27 -19.68
C ARG A 160 -8.04 11.95 -21.11
N MET A 161 -7.09 12.65 -21.66
CA MET A 161 -6.54 12.39 -23.00
C MET A 161 -5.15 11.78 -22.87
N LEU A 162 -4.93 10.69 -23.59
CA LEU A 162 -3.63 10.04 -23.69
C LEU A 162 -2.83 10.71 -24.82
N ILE A 163 -1.60 11.08 -24.52
CA ILE A 163 -0.66 11.64 -25.49
C ILE A 163 0.64 10.85 -25.47
N ASP A 164 1.33 10.80 -26.60
CA ASP A 164 2.67 10.22 -26.71
C ASP A 164 3.77 11.18 -26.20
N GLU A 165 5.03 10.78 -26.33
CA GLU A 165 6.18 11.60 -25.94
C GLU A 165 6.32 12.90 -26.75
N GLN A 166 5.81 12.92 -27.98
CA GLN A 166 5.82 14.05 -28.88
C GLN A 166 4.61 14.98 -28.65
N GLY A 167 3.66 14.58 -27.80
CA GLY A 167 2.44 15.32 -27.52
C GLY A 167 1.29 15.06 -28.48
N ASN A 168 1.38 14.05 -29.35
CA ASN A 168 0.31 13.68 -30.26
C ASN A 168 -0.80 12.96 -29.49
N ASP A 169 -2.05 13.26 -29.87
CA ASP A 169 -3.26 12.64 -29.31
C ASP A 169 -3.33 11.15 -29.67
N LYS A 170 -3.54 10.30 -28.67
CA LYS A 170 -3.77 8.85 -28.77
C LYS A 170 -5.18 8.44 -28.38
N GLY A 171 -6.05 9.41 -28.10
CA GLY A 171 -7.44 9.19 -27.75
C GLY A 171 -7.76 9.40 -26.28
N THR A 172 -9.05 9.43 -25.98
CA THR A 172 -9.59 9.69 -24.65
C THR A 172 -9.67 8.40 -23.83
N LEU A 173 -9.17 8.42 -22.60
CA LEU A 173 -9.26 7.31 -21.66
C LEU A 173 -10.61 7.31 -20.94
N LYS A 174 -11.33 6.19 -21.00
CA LYS A 174 -12.57 5.97 -20.25
C LYS A 174 -12.30 5.77 -18.77
N ARG A 175 -13.35 5.78 -17.95
CA ARG A 175 -13.27 5.48 -16.53
C ARG A 175 -12.71 4.05 -16.32
N GLY A 176 -11.66 3.92 -15.51
CA GLY A 176 -10.98 2.64 -15.27
C GLY A 176 -9.88 2.30 -16.27
N GLU A 177 -9.80 2.96 -17.43
CA GLU A 177 -8.71 2.73 -18.38
C GLU A 177 -7.40 3.38 -17.90
N HIS A 178 -6.29 2.71 -18.20
CA HIS A 178 -4.94 3.15 -17.86
C HIS A 178 -4.06 3.18 -19.11
N LYS A 179 -3.02 4.00 -19.08
CA LYS A 179 -2.02 4.01 -20.12
C LYS A 179 -1.28 2.67 -20.19
N SER A 180 -1.05 2.15 -21.37
CA SER A 180 -0.31 0.89 -21.62
C SER A 180 1.20 1.08 -21.67
N LEU A 181 1.67 2.22 -22.18
CA LEU A 181 3.09 2.55 -22.30
C LEU A 181 3.52 3.50 -21.18
N GLN A 182 4.69 3.25 -20.61
CA GLN A 182 5.23 4.11 -19.54
C GLN A 182 5.60 5.51 -20.04
N THR A 183 5.99 5.61 -21.31
CA THR A 183 6.36 6.86 -21.97
C THR A 183 5.18 7.77 -22.23
N ASP A 184 3.99 7.21 -22.46
CA ASP A 184 2.77 7.99 -22.68
C ASP A 184 2.42 8.85 -21.46
N ARG A 185 1.76 9.96 -21.71
CA ARG A 185 1.30 10.90 -20.69
C ARG A 185 -0.21 11.09 -20.76
N VAL A 186 -0.80 11.51 -19.65
CA VAL A 186 -2.22 11.84 -19.57
C VAL A 186 -2.35 13.33 -19.28
N ILE A 187 -3.15 14.01 -20.04
CA ILE A 187 -3.53 15.40 -19.79
C ILE A 187 -5.04 15.49 -19.55
N LEU A 188 -5.48 16.58 -18.94
CA LEU A 188 -6.90 16.90 -18.84
C LEU A 188 -7.27 17.84 -20.00
N VAL A 189 -8.35 17.50 -20.67
CA VAL A 189 -8.94 18.31 -21.74
C VAL A 189 -10.39 18.60 -21.42
N PRO A 190 -10.98 19.68 -22.00
CA PRO A 190 -12.40 19.95 -21.88
C PRO A 190 -13.25 18.73 -22.29
N GLY A 191 -14.31 18.48 -21.54
CA GLY A 191 -15.33 17.48 -21.82
C GLY A 191 -16.44 18.03 -22.73
N PRO A 192 -17.62 17.40 -22.70
CA PRO A 192 -18.82 17.93 -23.43
C PRO A 192 -19.16 19.33 -22.97
N GLU A 193 -19.57 20.18 -23.91
CA GLU A 193 -19.91 21.58 -23.64
C GLU A 193 -21.00 21.73 -22.57
N GLU A 194 -21.97 20.84 -22.55
CA GLU A 194 -23.06 20.81 -21.56
C GLU A 194 -22.53 20.68 -20.13
N GLU A 195 -21.54 19.81 -19.91
CA GLU A 195 -20.91 19.65 -18.61
C GLU A 195 -20.09 20.89 -18.23
N ILE A 196 -19.41 21.49 -19.20
CA ILE A 196 -18.59 22.68 -19.00
C ILE A 196 -19.48 23.86 -18.61
N GLU A 197 -20.58 24.04 -19.32
CA GLU A 197 -21.56 25.10 -19.01
C GLU A 197 -22.19 24.91 -17.62
N THR A 198 -22.44 23.65 -17.23
CA THR A 198 -22.91 23.33 -15.87
C THR A 198 -21.87 23.77 -14.82
N VAL A 199 -20.59 23.45 -15.03
CA VAL A 199 -19.52 23.90 -14.12
C VAL A 199 -19.46 25.43 -14.06
N ARG A 200 -19.50 26.11 -15.21
CA ARG A 200 -19.50 27.57 -15.28
C ARG A 200 -20.71 28.17 -14.56
N TRP A 201 -21.87 27.53 -14.68
CA TRP A 201 -23.08 27.94 -13.99
C TRP A 201 -22.95 27.81 -12.47
N ILE A 202 -22.41 26.69 -11.97
CA ILE A 202 -22.12 26.48 -10.54
C ILE A 202 -21.26 27.62 -10.00
N TYR A 203 -20.14 27.92 -10.67
CA TYR A 203 -19.26 29.01 -10.25
C TYR A 203 -19.95 30.38 -10.24
N ARG A 204 -20.77 30.69 -11.26
CA ARG A 204 -21.55 31.92 -11.28
C ARG A 204 -22.54 31.99 -10.12
N CYS A 205 -23.24 30.91 -9.83
CA CYS A 205 -24.15 30.84 -8.69
C CYS A 205 -23.46 31.10 -7.37
N PHE A 206 -22.30 30.46 -7.18
CA PHE A 206 -21.56 30.59 -5.93
C PHE A 206 -20.89 32.00 -5.78
N VAL A 207 -20.23 32.48 -6.82
CA VAL A 207 -19.43 33.71 -6.73
C VAL A 207 -20.31 34.95 -6.90
N ASP A 208 -21.14 34.98 -7.94
CA ASP A 208 -21.90 36.18 -8.32
C ASP A 208 -23.23 36.27 -7.57
N ASN A 209 -23.95 35.14 -7.47
CA ASN A 209 -25.30 35.11 -6.85
C ASN A 209 -25.22 34.78 -5.34
N ARG A 210 -24.04 34.48 -4.80
CA ARG A 210 -23.80 34.12 -3.38
C ARG A 210 -24.67 32.99 -2.86
N MET A 211 -25.04 32.06 -3.73
CA MET A 211 -25.76 30.86 -3.36
C MET A 211 -24.84 29.93 -2.56
N ASN A 212 -25.39 29.24 -1.56
CA ASN A 212 -24.64 28.21 -0.84
C ASN A 212 -24.65 26.87 -1.61
N GLU A 213 -23.80 25.93 -1.19
CA GLU A 213 -23.62 24.65 -1.88
C GLU A 213 -24.90 23.82 -1.90
N SER A 214 -25.73 23.88 -0.84
CA SER A 214 -26.98 23.15 -0.75
C SER A 214 -28.01 23.69 -1.77
N GLU A 215 -28.13 25.01 -1.88
CA GLU A 215 -29.05 25.66 -2.86
C GLU A 215 -28.64 25.33 -4.31
N ILE A 216 -27.33 25.31 -4.59
CA ILE A 216 -26.81 24.90 -5.90
C ILE A 216 -27.12 23.44 -6.18
N ALA A 217 -26.89 22.56 -5.19
CA ALA A 217 -27.15 21.11 -5.32
C ALA A 217 -28.65 20.84 -5.55
N ASP A 218 -29.55 21.54 -4.82
CA ASP A 218 -30.98 21.39 -4.99
C ASP A 218 -31.42 21.80 -6.40
N GLN A 219 -30.85 22.88 -6.95
CA GLN A 219 -31.14 23.31 -8.33
C GLN A 219 -30.63 22.29 -9.35
N LEU A 220 -29.42 21.76 -9.21
CA LEU A 220 -28.88 20.71 -10.08
C LEU A 220 -29.75 19.46 -10.05
N ASN A 221 -30.11 19.00 -8.85
CA ASN A 221 -31.01 17.85 -8.68
C ASN A 221 -32.38 18.07 -9.33
N SER A 222 -32.96 19.27 -9.23
CA SER A 222 -34.23 19.60 -9.87
C SER A 222 -34.16 19.56 -11.39
N GLN A 223 -32.96 19.76 -11.96
CA GLN A 223 -32.71 19.70 -13.41
C GLN A 223 -32.26 18.28 -13.85
N GLY A 224 -32.16 17.31 -12.91
CA GLY A 224 -31.73 15.95 -13.21
C GLY A 224 -30.22 15.81 -13.52
N ILE A 225 -29.42 16.79 -13.13
CA ILE A 225 -27.98 16.79 -13.30
C ILE A 225 -27.38 16.16 -12.04
N THR A 226 -26.80 14.92 -12.18
CA THR A 226 -26.22 14.14 -11.08
C THR A 226 -24.74 13.84 -11.31
#